data_b6b33d7ebd196c39b8becaacd10f32a8
#
_entry.id   b6b33d7ebd196c39b8becaacd10f32a8
#
_cell.length_a   1.000
_cell.length_b   1.000
_cell.length_c   1.000
_cell.angle_alpha   90.00
_cell.angle_beta   90.00
_cell.angle_gamma   90.00
#
_symmetry.space_group_name_H-M   'P 1'
#
loop_
_entity.id
_entity.type
_entity.pdbx_description
1 polymer ?
#
loop_
_entity_poly.entity_id
_entity_poly.type
_entity_poly.pdbx_seq_one_letter_code
_entity_poly.pdbx_strand_id
1 'polypeptide(L)'
;MVLMGCGQPRVMQDDLGLKIWVIGDPHYIDSTLSEGPLFDQMLENSDGRLESYCDEIIDALIAQCLVEHPDIVLLVGDLSFNGERYSHQTLAKKLSALTEKGIQALVIPGNHDIENPRAYNFSTEQLTYTYTISPEEFAEIYHNYGYSDETKRDPNSLSYVYPINERCWLLCLDSAEYENNNAFFASAGGSIREGTKEWMEGILKEAQEKNIQVISTMHHTLADIVGGTDYQIKNAKSIQQMFFTYGVIANLCGHSHAQYIKEIKQDDQTIYDIMTSALIIYSHQFGEIRWDPDKQLTYDTKKLDMASYVKKNRIKDPFLQDFENSAREYFKEYSTKRLGSWFADGDLDEATQKQLIALKGEENLYLFSGRMPEFIPVLEESGLLELIEQLPEEQQERLLGAVKRYPNDGNHLVIPFKNGVDN
;
A
#
# COMPACT_ATOMS: atom_id res chain seq x y z
N MET A 1 10.32 -17.14 -37.40
CA MET A 1 10.16 -18.05 -36.25
C MET A 1 11.14 -17.55 -35.21
N VAL A 2 10.70 -16.59 -34.39
CA VAL A 2 11.49 -16.01 -33.30
C VAL A 2 11.08 -16.80 -32.06
N LEU A 3 12.02 -17.58 -31.55
CA LEU A 3 11.88 -18.26 -30.25
C LEU A 3 11.84 -17.18 -29.16
N MET A 4 10.65 -16.87 -28.63
CA MET A 4 10.53 -16.19 -27.36
C MET A 4 11.07 -17.15 -26.29
N GLY A 5 12.21 -16.80 -25.70
CA GLY A 5 12.76 -17.51 -24.58
C GLY A 5 11.83 -17.34 -23.37
N CYS A 6 11.26 -18.43 -22.85
CA CYS A 6 10.69 -18.49 -21.52
C CYS A 6 11.78 -18.07 -20.53
N GLY A 7 11.60 -16.91 -19.92
CA GLY A 7 12.50 -16.43 -18.87
C GLY A 7 12.29 -17.27 -17.61
N GLN A 8 13.25 -18.11 -17.27
CA GLN A 8 13.37 -18.63 -15.90
C GLN A 8 13.46 -17.44 -14.94
N PRO A 9 12.91 -17.53 -13.71
CA PRO A 9 13.13 -16.52 -12.70
C PRO A 9 14.63 -16.28 -12.58
N ARG A 10 15.04 -15.05 -12.86
CA ARG A 10 16.44 -14.68 -12.87
C ARG A 10 16.90 -14.64 -11.42
N VAL A 11 17.52 -15.73 -10.96
CA VAL A 11 18.21 -15.73 -9.65
C VAL A 11 19.25 -14.61 -9.71
N MET A 12 19.03 -13.56 -8.93
CA MET A 12 19.89 -12.38 -8.90
C MET A 12 21.22 -12.74 -8.21
N GLN A 13 22.34 -12.27 -8.71
CA GLN A 13 23.64 -12.60 -8.15
C GLN A 13 23.81 -12.03 -6.74
N ASP A 14 24.23 -12.86 -5.79
CA ASP A 14 24.31 -12.60 -4.35
C ASP A 14 25.17 -11.40 -3.90
N ASP A 15 26.02 -10.86 -4.77
CA ASP A 15 27.03 -9.87 -4.40
C ASP A 15 26.60 -8.39 -4.52
N LEU A 16 25.41 -8.14 -5.04
CA LEU A 16 24.87 -6.77 -5.18
C LEU A 16 23.63 -6.64 -4.29
N GLY A 17 23.69 -5.76 -3.31
CA GLY A 17 22.57 -5.48 -2.43
C GLY A 17 21.27 -5.26 -3.22
N LEU A 18 20.26 -6.09 -2.95
CA LEU A 18 18.98 -6.09 -3.64
C LEU A 18 18.19 -4.82 -3.35
N LYS A 19 17.57 -4.24 -4.38
CA LYS A 19 16.72 -3.06 -4.28
C LYS A 19 15.29 -3.39 -4.67
N ILE A 20 14.36 -3.35 -3.70
CA ILE A 20 12.93 -3.57 -3.92
C ILE A 20 12.18 -2.26 -3.67
N TRP A 21 11.34 -1.84 -4.62
CA TRP A 21 10.38 -0.78 -4.40
C TRP A 21 9.02 -1.37 -4.02
N VAL A 22 8.44 -0.83 -2.96
CA VAL A 22 7.14 -1.26 -2.41
C VAL A 22 6.12 -0.16 -2.65
N ILE A 23 5.12 -0.46 -3.45
CA ILE A 23 4.11 0.49 -3.91
C ILE A 23 2.77 0.15 -3.25
N GLY A 24 2.25 1.06 -2.42
CA GLY A 24 0.94 0.92 -1.78
C GLY A 24 -0.17 1.46 -2.67
N ASP A 25 -1.27 0.78 -2.72
CA ASP A 25 -2.62 1.22 -3.04
C ASP A 25 -2.70 2.23 -4.21
N PRO A 26 -2.35 1.84 -5.44
CA PRO A 26 -2.41 2.72 -6.60
C PRO A 26 -3.84 3.10 -7.00
N HIS A 27 -4.86 2.32 -6.65
CA HIS A 27 -6.28 2.56 -6.96
C HIS A 27 -6.49 3.06 -8.39
N TYR A 28 -5.83 2.40 -9.33
CA TYR A 28 -5.86 2.81 -10.73
C TYR A 28 -7.26 2.64 -11.32
N ILE A 29 -7.78 3.68 -11.95
CA ILE A 29 -9.00 3.63 -12.76
C ILE A 29 -8.68 3.94 -14.22
N ASP A 30 -9.17 3.10 -15.14
CA ASP A 30 -8.96 3.31 -16.57
C ASP A 30 -9.71 4.55 -17.06
N SER A 31 -9.06 5.37 -17.90
CA SER A 31 -9.62 6.61 -18.39
C SER A 31 -10.95 6.44 -19.16
N THR A 32 -11.19 5.28 -19.73
CA THR A 32 -12.48 4.97 -20.40
C THR A 32 -13.66 4.83 -19.43
N LEU A 33 -13.38 4.71 -18.13
CA LEU A 33 -14.37 4.58 -17.06
C LEU A 33 -14.52 5.83 -16.20
N SER A 34 -13.61 6.81 -16.34
CA SER A 34 -13.39 7.91 -15.38
C SER A 34 -13.51 9.29 -16.04
N GLU A 35 -14.46 9.48 -16.93
CA GLU A 35 -14.71 10.76 -17.59
C GLU A 35 -16.13 11.29 -17.31
N GLY A 36 -16.28 12.63 -17.34
CA GLY A 36 -17.56 13.31 -17.34
C GLY A 36 -18.18 13.56 -15.96
N PRO A 37 -19.42 14.11 -15.92
CA PRO A 37 -20.01 14.70 -14.71
C PRO A 37 -20.22 13.74 -13.54
N LEU A 38 -20.40 12.45 -13.80
CA LEU A 38 -20.55 11.46 -12.73
C LEU A 38 -19.21 11.16 -12.05
N PHE A 39 -18.12 11.20 -12.81
CA PHE A 39 -16.79 11.09 -12.24
C PHE A 39 -16.43 12.31 -11.42
N ASP A 40 -16.73 13.52 -11.92
CA ASP A 40 -16.54 14.78 -11.17
C ASP A 40 -17.32 14.75 -9.84
N GLN A 41 -18.56 14.27 -9.86
CA GLN A 41 -19.35 14.11 -8.64
C GLN A 41 -18.76 13.05 -7.67
N MET A 42 -18.17 11.99 -8.19
CA MET A 42 -17.47 11.00 -7.36
C MET A 42 -16.24 11.63 -6.71
N LEU A 43 -15.44 12.42 -7.46
CA LEU A 43 -14.27 13.13 -6.94
C LEU A 43 -14.62 14.11 -5.83
N GLU A 44 -15.78 14.77 -5.90
CA GLU A 44 -16.24 15.66 -4.81
C GLU A 44 -16.39 14.94 -3.47
N ASN A 45 -16.58 13.63 -3.48
CA ASN A 45 -16.70 12.78 -2.30
C ASN A 45 -15.45 11.93 -2.04
N SER A 46 -14.37 12.18 -2.75
CA SER A 46 -13.06 11.57 -2.52
C SER A 46 -12.56 11.88 -1.10
N ASP A 47 -11.69 11.03 -0.59
CA ASP A 47 -11.00 11.19 0.69
C ASP A 47 -9.58 11.77 0.53
N GLY A 48 -9.32 12.40 -0.63
CA GLY A 48 -8.05 13.03 -0.95
C GLY A 48 -7.17 12.19 -1.88
N ARG A 49 -7.71 11.10 -2.44
CA ARG A 49 -7.05 10.36 -3.53
C ARG A 49 -7.11 11.15 -4.82
N LEU A 50 -6.05 11.09 -5.61
CA LEU A 50 -5.95 11.77 -6.91
C LEU A 50 -6.33 10.85 -8.07
N GLU A 51 -7.58 10.32 -8.05
CA GLU A 51 -8.08 9.41 -9.08
C GLU A 51 -8.04 10.02 -10.49
N SER A 52 -8.25 11.33 -10.59
CA SER A 52 -8.18 12.05 -11.88
C SER A 52 -6.77 12.13 -12.48
N TYR A 53 -5.74 11.84 -11.70
CA TYR A 53 -4.33 11.85 -12.10
C TYR A 53 -3.64 10.48 -11.94
N CYS A 54 -4.41 9.42 -11.73
CA CYS A 54 -3.83 8.08 -11.50
C CYS A 54 -2.99 7.60 -12.69
N ASP A 55 -3.35 7.99 -13.91
CA ASP A 55 -2.62 7.63 -15.12
C ASP A 55 -1.22 8.26 -15.14
N GLU A 56 -1.13 9.56 -14.86
CA GLU A 56 0.13 10.30 -14.78
C GLU A 56 0.99 9.87 -13.59
N ILE A 57 0.37 9.53 -12.45
CA ILE A 57 1.07 9.03 -11.26
C ILE A 57 1.74 7.68 -11.55
N ILE A 58 1.02 6.74 -12.17
CA ILE A 58 1.59 5.45 -12.57
C ILE A 58 2.66 5.60 -13.66
N ASP A 59 2.43 6.45 -14.65
CA ASP A 59 3.42 6.69 -15.70
C ASP A 59 4.69 7.38 -15.16
N ALA A 60 4.56 8.29 -14.20
CA ALA A 60 5.69 8.90 -13.52
C ALA A 60 6.48 7.87 -12.68
N LEU A 61 5.78 6.97 -11.95
CA LEU A 61 6.42 5.87 -11.23
C LEU A 61 7.21 4.96 -12.17
N ILE A 62 6.60 4.53 -13.28
CA ILE A 62 7.26 3.69 -14.27
C ILE A 62 8.49 4.42 -14.85
N ALA A 63 8.35 5.70 -15.19
CA ALA A 63 9.47 6.50 -15.70
C ALA A 63 10.61 6.60 -14.69
N GLN A 64 10.32 6.75 -13.42
CA GLN A 64 11.30 6.77 -12.34
C GLN A 64 11.95 5.38 -12.15
N CYS A 65 11.18 4.29 -12.18
CA CYS A 65 11.72 2.92 -12.18
C CYS A 65 12.71 2.68 -13.30
N LEU A 66 12.41 3.14 -14.53
CA LEU A 66 13.28 2.98 -15.68
C LEU A 66 14.59 3.78 -15.58
N VAL A 67 14.64 4.81 -14.76
CA VAL A 67 15.85 5.62 -14.49
C VAL A 67 16.65 5.04 -13.33
N GLU A 68 16.00 4.75 -12.21
CA GLU A 68 16.66 4.31 -10.97
C GLU A 68 16.91 2.80 -10.90
N HIS A 69 16.22 2.05 -11.74
CA HIS A 69 16.38 0.63 -11.99
C HIS A 69 16.36 -0.23 -10.70
N PRO A 70 15.23 -0.27 -9.95
CA PRO A 70 15.08 -1.25 -8.88
C PRO A 70 15.09 -2.66 -9.47
N ASP A 71 15.46 -3.65 -8.67
CA ASP A 71 15.44 -5.05 -9.09
C ASP A 71 14.02 -5.58 -9.13
N ILE A 72 13.21 -5.18 -8.15
CA ILE A 72 11.82 -5.57 -8.00
C ILE A 72 10.96 -4.33 -7.72
N VAL A 73 9.78 -4.28 -8.34
CA VAL A 73 8.68 -3.36 -8.02
C VAL A 73 7.51 -4.22 -7.54
N LEU A 74 7.20 -4.14 -6.24
CA LEU A 74 6.14 -4.89 -5.57
C LEU A 74 4.95 -3.97 -5.30
N LEU A 75 3.78 -4.29 -5.87
CA LEU A 75 2.52 -3.59 -5.59
C LEU A 75 1.74 -4.39 -4.54
N VAL A 76 1.45 -3.77 -3.39
CA VAL A 76 0.91 -4.47 -2.21
C VAL A 76 -0.62 -4.41 -2.09
N GLY A 77 -1.32 -4.59 -3.21
CA GLY A 77 -2.79 -4.66 -3.28
C GLY A 77 -3.46 -3.32 -3.58
N ASP A 78 -4.79 -3.36 -3.69
CA ASP A 78 -5.65 -2.27 -4.14
C ASP A 78 -5.12 -1.63 -5.42
N LEU A 79 -4.86 -2.51 -6.39
CA LEU A 79 -4.27 -2.18 -7.69
C LEU A 79 -5.22 -1.33 -8.52
N SER A 80 -6.51 -1.67 -8.47
CA SER A 80 -7.59 -1.02 -9.19
C SER A 80 -8.47 -0.20 -8.25
N PHE A 81 -9.26 0.70 -8.83
CA PHE A 81 -10.19 1.53 -8.07
C PHE A 81 -11.26 0.68 -7.34
N ASN A 82 -11.95 -0.21 -8.07
CA ASN A 82 -12.91 -1.15 -7.50
C ASN A 82 -13.01 -2.46 -8.31
N GLY A 83 -11.91 -3.05 -8.75
CA GLY A 83 -11.90 -4.35 -9.42
C GLY A 83 -12.33 -4.31 -10.88
N GLU A 84 -12.36 -3.13 -11.52
CA GLU A 84 -12.74 -2.98 -12.92
C GLU A 84 -11.74 -3.72 -13.82
N ARG A 85 -12.25 -4.61 -14.68
CA ARG A 85 -11.43 -5.38 -15.62
C ARG A 85 -10.52 -4.50 -16.48
N TYR A 86 -11.04 -3.38 -16.99
CA TYR A 86 -10.26 -2.46 -17.83
C TYR A 86 -9.11 -1.82 -17.04
N SER A 87 -9.35 -1.43 -15.78
CA SER A 87 -8.32 -0.89 -14.90
C SER A 87 -7.18 -1.89 -14.69
N HIS A 88 -7.49 -3.15 -14.38
CA HIS A 88 -6.49 -4.22 -14.25
C HIS A 88 -5.70 -4.47 -15.53
N GLN A 89 -6.38 -4.57 -16.68
CA GLN A 89 -5.74 -4.82 -17.96
C GLN A 89 -4.79 -3.69 -18.36
N THR A 90 -5.21 -2.43 -18.16
CA THR A 90 -4.38 -1.27 -18.48
C THR A 90 -3.20 -1.15 -17.54
N LEU A 91 -3.39 -1.37 -16.23
CA LEU A 91 -2.28 -1.38 -15.28
C LEU A 91 -1.26 -2.48 -15.60
N ALA A 92 -1.72 -3.70 -15.84
CA ALA A 92 -0.84 -4.81 -16.23
C ALA A 92 -0.05 -4.50 -17.53
N LYS A 93 -0.70 -3.86 -18.51
CA LYS A 93 -0.04 -3.38 -19.73
C LYS A 93 1.01 -2.31 -19.45
N LYS A 94 0.72 -1.35 -18.54
CA LYS A 94 1.71 -0.33 -18.14
C LYS A 94 2.92 -0.98 -17.45
N LEU A 95 2.71 -1.96 -16.57
CA LEU A 95 3.80 -2.68 -15.89
C LEU A 95 4.70 -3.47 -16.85
N SER A 96 4.24 -3.83 -18.06
CA SER A 96 5.08 -4.52 -19.04
C SER A 96 6.34 -3.74 -19.43
N ALA A 97 6.29 -2.41 -19.36
CA ALA A 97 7.45 -1.56 -19.61
C ALA A 97 8.61 -1.82 -18.64
N LEU A 98 8.31 -2.26 -17.40
CA LEU A 98 9.31 -2.64 -16.41
C LEU A 98 9.98 -3.96 -16.78
N THR A 99 9.17 -4.99 -17.07
CA THR A 99 9.68 -6.33 -17.40
C THR A 99 10.48 -6.35 -18.69
N GLU A 100 10.09 -5.55 -19.70
CA GLU A 100 10.85 -5.35 -20.94
C GLU A 100 12.26 -4.78 -20.69
N LYS A 101 12.47 -4.12 -19.57
CA LYS A 101 13.78 -3.56 -19.15
C LYS A 101 14.48 -4.40 -18.09
N GLY A 102 13.94 -5.57 -17.77
CA GLY A 102 14.55 -6.49 -16.81
C GLY A 102 14.28 -6.14 -15.33
N ILE A 103 13.33 -5.24 -15.07
CA ILE A 103 12.83 -4.94 -13.73
C ILE A 103 11.66 -5.89 -13.45
N GLN A 104 11.73 -6.69 -12.40
CA GLN A 104 10.64 -7.59 -12.04
C GLN A 104 9.51 -6.82 -11.38
N ALA A 105 8.29 -6.87 -11.93
CA ALA A 105 7.10 -6.43 -11.23
C ALA A 105 6.42 -7.62 -10.57
N LEU A 106 5.92 -7.43 -9.33
CA LEU A 106 5.15 -8.41 -8.56
C LEU A 106 3.90 -7.74 -8.01
N VAL A 107 2.79 -8.45 -7.96
CA VAL A 107 1.53 -7.92 -7.42
C VAL A 107 0.86 -8.93 -6.49
N ILE A 108 0.11 -8.42 -5.51
CA ILE A 108 -0.84 -9.19 -4.71
C ILE A 108 -2.21 -8.49 -4.78
N PRO A 109 -3.33 -9.17 -4.55
CA PRO A 109 -4.63 -8.51 -4.50
C PRO A 109 -4.85 -7.76 -3.18
N GLY A 110 -5.62 -6.66 -3.25
CA GLY A 110 -6.23 -5.99 -2.13
C GLY A 110 -7.75 -6.21 -2.08
N ASN A 111 -8.42 -5.58 -1.14
CA ASN A 111 -9.87 -5.74 -0.97
C ASN A 111 -10.70 -5.03 -2.04
N HIS A 112 -10.11 -4.10 -2.79
CA HIS A 112 -10.78 -3.45 -3.93
C HIS A 112 -10.75 -4.28 -5.22
N ASP A 113 -9.85 -5.24 -5.38
CA ASP A 113 -9.43 -5.75 -6.69
C ASP A 113 -10.32 -6.82 -7.33
N ILE A 114 -11.04 -7.62 -6.54
CA ILE A 114 -11.70 -8.84 -7.02
C ILE A 114 -13.17 -8.83 -6.65
N GLU A 115 -14.04 -9.15 -7.63
CA GLU A 115 -15.50 -9.29 -7.46
C GLU A 115 -16.15 -8.13 -6.69
N ASN A 116 -15.65 -6.91 -6.85
CA ASN A 116 -16.11 -5.76 -6.10
C ASN A 116 -17.44 -5.23 -6.68
N PRO A 117 -18.52 -5.17 -5.89
CA PRO A 117 -19.82 -4.68 -6.34
C PRO A 117 -19.88 -3.17 -6.60
N ARG A 118 -18.79 -2.44 -6.29
CA ARG A 118 -18.66 -0.99 -6.51
C ARG A 118 -17.92 -0.64 -7.80
N ALA A 119 -17.69 -1.61 -8.69
CA ALA A 119 -17.10 -1.36 -9.99
C ALA A 119 -18.12 -0.65 -10.90
N TYR A 120 -17.87 0.63 -11.16
CA TYR A 120 -18.76 1.46 -11.96
C TYR A 120 -18.04 2.04 -13.18
N ASN A 121 -18.85 2.28 -14.23
CA ASN A 121 -18.47 3.14 -15.34
C ASN A 121 -19.08 4.53 -15.10
N PHE A 122 -18.23 5.52 -14.87
CA PHE A 122 -18.63 6.91 -14.66
C PHE A 122 -18.74 7.71 -15.96
N SER A 123 -18.23 7.17 -17.08
CA SER A 123 -18.20 7.85 -18.39
C SER A 123 -19.51 7.74 -19.19
N THR A 124 -20.58 7.31 -18.55
CA THR A 124 -21.92 7.14 -19.15
C THR A 124 -22.89 8.21 -18.62
N GLU A 125 -24.04 8.38 -19.30
CA GLU A 125 -25.07 9.35 -18.88
C GLU A 125 -25.67 9.01 -17.50
N GLN A 126 -25.69 7.73 -17.13
CA GLN A 126 -26.16 7.23 -15.84
C GLN A 126 -25.10 6.28 -15.29
N LEU A 127 -24.92 6.28 -13.96
CA LEU A 127 -23.99 5.37 -13.32
C LEU A 127 -24.36 3.91 -13.61
N THR A 128 -23.46 3.18 -14.26
CA THR A 128 -23.66 1.79 -14.66
C THR A 128 -22.57 0.90 -14.08
N TYR A 129 -22.92 -0.34 -13.76
CA TYR A 129 -21.91 -1.33 -13.39
C TYR A 129 -21.00 -1.66 -14.57
N THR A 130 -19.73 -1.89 -14.30
CA THR A 130 -18.79 -2.46 -15.28
C THR A 130 -18.36 -3.87 -14.85
N TYR A 131 -17.64 -4.57 -15.73
CA TYR A 131 -17.16 -5.92 -15.46
C TYR A 131 -16.05 -5.90 -14.42
N THR A 132 -16.22 -6.69 -13.36
CA THR A 132 -15.16 -7.03 -12.42
C THR A 132 -14.41 -8.28 -12.88
N ILE A 133 -13.37 -8.65 -12.15
CA ILE A 133 -12.59 -9.86 -12.42
C ILE A 133 -12.74 -10.89 -11.30
N SER A 134 -12.68 -12.17 -11.66
CA SER A 134 -12.57 -13.27 -10.71
C SER A 134 -11.12 -13.47 -10.23
N PRO A 135 -10.88 -14.31 -9.19
CA PRO A 135 -9.53 -14.67 -8.78
C PRO A 135 -8.70 -15.32 -9.90
N GLU A 136 -9.33 -16.15 -10.73
CA GLU A 136 -8.66 -16.79 -11.86
C GLU A 136 -8.28 -15.77 -12.91
N GLU A 137 -9.17 -14.82 -13.22
CA GLU A 137 -8.89 -13.73 -14.16
C GLU A 137 -7.82 -12.79 -13.64
N PHE A 138 -7.74 -12.56 -12.32
CA PHE A 138 -6.64 -11.83 -11.70
C PHE A 138 -5.30 -12.52 -11.98
N ALA A 139 -5.22 -13.81 -11.70
CA ALA A 139 -4.01 -14.59 -11.96
C ALA A 139 -3.64 -14.65 -13.45
N GLU A 140 -4.64 -14.65 -14.36
CA GLU A 140 -4.43 -14.61 -15.81
C GLU A 140 -3.89 -13.25 -16.28
N ILE A 141 -4.51 -12.14 -15.86
CA ILE A 141 -4.08 -10.78 -16.20
C ILE A 141 -2.66 -10.51 -15.69
N TYR A 142 -2.37 -10.93 -14.45
CA TYR A 142 -1.07 -10.73 -13.81
C TYR A 142 -0.12 -11.93 -13.91
N HIS A 143 -0.31 -12.80 -14.92
CA HIS A 143 0.50 -14.00 -15.13
C HIS A 143 2.02 -13.73 -15.03
N ASN A 144 2.52 -12.67 -15.65
CA ASN A 144 3.94 -12.31 -15.67
C ASN A 144 4.41 -11.56 -14.39
N TYR A 145 3.51 -11.31 -13.44
CA TYR A 145 3.74 -10.48 -12.26
C TYR A 145 3.57 -11.24 -10.94
N GLY A 146 3.96 -12.52 -10.93
CA GLY A 146 3.91 -13.41 -9.78
C GLY A 146 3.06 -14.67 -9.98
N TYR A 147 2.28 -14.77 -11.06
CA TYR A 147 1.32 -15.85 -11.28
C TYR A 147 1.67 -16.79 -12.45
N SER A 148 2.94 -16.83 -12.88
CA SER A 148 3.37 -17.74 -13.95
C SER A 148 3.25 -19.22 -13.54
N ASP A 149 3.23 -20.12 -14.52
CA ASP A 149 3.14 -21.57 -14.29
C ASP A 149 4.31 -22.14 -13.48
N GLU A 150 5.46 -21.44 -13.49
CA GLU A 150 6.67 -21.82 -12.75
C GLU A 150 6.66 -21.33 -11.30
N THR A 151 5.71 -20.46 -10.93
CA THR A 151 5.61 -19.88 -9.60
C THR A 151 5.04 -20.91 -8.61
N LYS A 152 5.63 -21.03 -7.44
CA LYS A 152 5.12 -21.88 -6.36
C LYS A 152 3.91 -21.21 -5.70
N ARG A 153 2.72 -21.57 -6.18
CA ARG A 153 1.44 -20.97 -5.77
C ARG A 153 0.73 -21.80 -4.71
N ASP A 154 -0.04 -21.12 -3.86
CA ASP A 154 -1.01 -21.75 -2.97
C ASP A 154 -2.22 -22.26 -3.78
N PRO A 155 -2.66 -23.52 -3.62
CA PRO A 155 -3.86 -24.03 -4.27
C PRO A 155 -5.19 -23.47 -3.70
N ASN A 156 -5.14 -22.76 -2.54
CA ASN A 156 -6.34 -22.31 -1.83
C ASN A 156 -6.59 -20.80 -1.96
N SER A 157 -5.64 -20.04 -2.52
CA SER A 157 -5.72 -18.59 -2.63
C SER A 157 -4.81 -18.07 -3.75
N LEU A 158 -4.78 -16.75 -3.92
CA LEU A 158 -3.83 -16.09 -4.82
C LEU A 158 -2.44 -15.87 -4.20
N SER A 159 -2.13 -16.55 -3.10
CA SER A 159 -0.80 -16.50 -2.48
C SER A 159 0.25 -17.25 -3.28
N TYR A 160 1.50 -16.76 -3.23
CA TYR A 160 2.62 -17.39 -3.90
C TYR A 160 3.95 -17.08 -3.22
N VAL A 161 5.01 -17.81 -3.58
CA VAL A 161 6.40 -17.51 -3.18
C VAL A 161 7.18 -17.06 -4.39
N TYR A 162 7.87 -15.94 -4.25
CA TYR A 162 8.85 -15.47 -5.22
C TYR A 162 10.26 -15.64 -4.64
N PRO A 163 11.10 -16.55 -5.19
CA PRO A 163 12.49 -16.66 -4.80
C PRO A 163 13.27 -15.47 -5.36
N ILE A 164 13.65 -14.55 -4.49
CA ILE A 164 14.45 -13.39 -4.88
C ILE A 164 15.83 -13.87 -5.30
N ASN A 165 16.44 -14.71 -4.45
CA ASN A 165 17.69 -15.40 -4.69
C ASN A 165 17.77 -16.68 -3.83
N GLU A 166 18.94 -17.33 -3.78
CA GLU A 166 19.15 -18.53 -3.00
C GLU A 166 19.07 -18.33 -1.47
N ARG A 167 19.12 -17.08 -0.98
CA ARG A 167 19.15 -16.72 0.45
C ARG A 167 17.91 -15.97 0.92
N CYS A 168 17.05 -15.49 0.02
CA CYS A 168 15.87 -14.71 0.37
C CYS A 168 14.66 -15.05 -0.50
N TRP A 169 13.52 -15.30 0.16
CA TRP A 169 12.22 -15.46 -0.48
C TRP A 169 11.26 -14.36 -0.08
N LEU A 170 10.43 -13.93 -1.02
CA LEU A 170 9.27 -13.10 -0.77
C LEU A 170 8.02 -13.99 -0.71
N LEU A 171 7.37 -14.04 0.45
CA LEU A 171 6.10 -14.74 0.68
C LEU A 171 4.96 -13.76 0.44
N CYS A 172 4.34 -13.87 -0.74
CA CYS A 172 3.25 -13.01 -1.20
C CYS A 172 1.91 -13.64 -0.82
N LEU A 173 1.17 -12.99 0.09
CA LEU A 173 -0.04 -13.55 0.69
C LEU A 173 -1.28 -12.77 0.22
N ASP A 174 -2.29 -13.51 -0.21
CA ASP A 174 -3.63 -13.02 -0.46
C ASP A 174 -4.42 -13.00 0.86
N SER A 175 -4.63 -11.80 1.40
CA SER A 175 -5.37 -11.58 2.63
C SER A 175 -6.77 -11.03 2.41
N ALA A 176 -7.18 -10.75 1.17
CA ALA A 176 -8.48 -10.16 0.86
C ALA A 176 -9.62 -11.18 0.99
N GLU A 177 -10.76 -10.72 1.50
CA GLU A 177 -11.95 -11.56 1.74
C GLU A 177 -13.03 -11.31 0.66
N TYR A 178 -12.64 -11.31 -0.61
CA TYR A 178 -13.55 -11.04 -1.73
C TYR A 178 -14.69 -12.06 -1.85
N GLU A 179 -14.56 -13.26 -1.33
CA GLU A 179 -15.64 -14.25 -1.23
C GLU A 179 -16.82 -13.81 -0.34
N ASN A 180 -16.61 -12.79 0.48
CA ASN A 180 -17.66 -12.16 1.29
C ASN A 180 -18.39 -11.02 0.55
N ASN A 181 -17.91 -10.64 -0.64
CA ASN A 181 -18.54 -9.62 -1.45
C ASN A 181 -19.93 -10.08 -1.94
N ASN A 182 -20.85 -9.16 -2.03
CA ASN A 182 -22.19 -9.38 -2.58
C ASN A 182 -22.72 -8.08 -3.20
N ALA A 183 -23.88 -8.11 -3.83
CA ALA A 183 -24.45 -6.96 -4.55
C ALA A 183 -24.56 -5.65 -3.73
N PHE A 184 -24.50 -5.71 -2.41
CA PHE A 184 -24.69 -4.56 -1.52
C PHE A 184 -23.48 -4.25 -0.63
N PHE A 185 -22.52 -5.17 -0.56
CA PHE A 185 -21.41 -5.09 0.38
C PHE A 185 -20.09 -5.53 -0.25
N ALA A 186 -19.09 -4.69 -0.14
CA ALA A 186 -17.69 -5.03 -0.40
C ALA A 186 -16.95 -5.14 0.93
N SER A 187 -16.34 -6.29 1.19
CA SER A 187 -15.53 -6.51 2.39
C SER A 187 -14.28 -5.65 2.34
N ALA A 188 -14.03 -4.90 3.41
CA ALA A 188 -12.77 -4.19 3.60
C ALA A 188 -11.82 -4.96 4.54
N GLY A 189 -12.30 -6.03 5.18
CA GLY A 189 -11.50 -6.84 6.10
C GLY A 189 -10.64 -7.87 5.41
N GLY A 190 -9.67 -8.40 6.15
CA GLY A 190 -8.74 -9.42 5.67
C GLY A 190 -8.59 -10.61 6.61
N SER A 191 -8.22 -11.75 6.04
CA SER A 191 -7.81 -12.95 6.78
C SER A 191 -6.97 -13.88 5.90
N ILE A 192 -6.12 -14.68 6.52
CA ILE A 192 -5.43 -15.78 5.82
C ILE A 192 -6.28 -17.04 5.95
N ARG A 193 -6.70 -17.62 4.82
CA ARG A 193 -7.54 -18.81 4.75
C ARG A 193 -6.84 -20.00 5.43
N GLU A 194 -7.59 -20.95 5.99
CA GLU A 194 -6.99 -22.06 6.73
C GLU A 194 -6.09 -22.95 5.85
N GLY A 195 -6.53 -23.28 4.62
CA GLY A 195 -5.68 -24.00 3.67
C GLY A 195 -4.42 -23.25 3.26
N THR A 196 -4.49 -21.92 3.17
CA THR A 196 -3.32 -21.06 2.94
C THR A 196 -2.35 -21.11 4.13
N LYS A 197 -2.84 -21.16 5.37
CA LYS A 197 -1.97 -21.31 6.56
C LYS A 197 -1.20 -22.60 6.55
N GLU A 198 -1.85 -23.71 6.18
CA GLU A 198 -1.19 -25.03 6.07
C GLU A 198 -0.11 -25.01 4.98
N TRP A 199 -0.42 -24.44 3.82
CA TRP A 199 0.54 -24.27 2.73
C TRP A 199 1.72 -23.39 3.14
N MET A 200 1.43 -22.23 3.77
CA MET A 200 2.41 -21.26 4.23
C MET A 200 3.37 -21.88 5.27
N GLU A 201 2.86 -22.69 6.19
CA GLU A 201 3.69 -23.39 7.16
C GLU A 201 4.68 -24.34 6.47
N GLY A 202 4.25 -25.05 5.43
CA GLY A 202 5.13 -25.90 4.62
C GLY A 202 6.24 -25.09 3.93
N ILE A 203 5.91 -23.90 3.39
CA ILE A 203 6.87 -23.00 2.76
C ILE A 203 7.90 -22.48 3.77
N LEU A 204 7.43 -22.02 4.92
CA LEU A 204 8.29 -21.46 5.98
C LEU A 204 9.23 -22.52 6.57
N LYS A 205 8.74 -23.75 6.73
CA LYS A 205 9.56 -24.88 7.15
C LYS A 205 10.65 -25.20 6.12
N GLU A 206 10.30 -25.25 4.83
CA GLU A 206 11.26 -25.45 3.75
C GLU A 206 12.34 -24.36 3.73
N ALA A 207 11.93 -23.09 3.91
CA ALA A 207 12.87 -21.96 3.97
C ALA A 207 13.83 -22.10 5.17
N GLN A 208 13.31 -22.47 6.34
CA GLN A 208 14.11 -22.69 7.54
C GLN A 208 15.12 -23.84 7.35
N GLU A 209 14.70 -24.97 6.79
CA GLU A 209 15.56 -26.12 6.50
C GLU A 209 16.70 -25.76 5.52
N LYS A 210 16.45 -24.82 4.62
CA LYS A 210 17.41 -24.33 3.62
C LYS A 210 18.20 -23.10 4.08
N ASN A 211 17.96 -22.58 5.28
CA ASN A 211 18.52 -21.34 5.81
C ASN A 211 18.25 -20.12 4.89
N ILE A 212 17.01 -20.02 4.40
CA ILE A 212 16.54 -18.92 3.54
C ILE A 212 15.78 -17.91 4.40
N GLN A 213 16.15 -16.64 4.31
CA GLN A 213 15.41 -15.56 4.94
C GLN A 213 14.08 -15.34 4.21
N VAL A 214 12.98 -15.18 4.95
CA VAL A 214 11.66 -14.87 4.40
C VAL A 214 11.24 -13.47 4.80
N ILE A 215 10.82 -12.68 3.81
CA ILE A 215 10.08 -11.44 3.95
C ILE A 215 8.66 -11.73 3.48
N SER A 216 7.64 -11.36 4.25
CA SER A 216 6.25 -11.51 3.83
C SER A 216 5.69 -10.21 3.28
N THR A 217 4.68 -10.34 2.44
CA THR A 217 3.84 -9.22 2.01
C THR A 217 2.39 -9.66 1.97
N MET A 218 1.48 -8.83 2.45
CA MET A 218 0.04 -8.96 2.32
C MET A 218 -0.59 -7.56 2.29
N HIS A 219 -1.79 -7.43 1.75
CA HIS A 219 -2.43 -6.11 1.66
C HIS A 219 -2.79 -5.53 3.03
N HIS A 220 -3.49 -6.30 3.88
CA HIS A 220 -3.88 -5.89 5.22
C HIS A 220 -2.73 -5.95 6.22
N THR A 221 -2.83 -5.18 7.31
CA THR A 221 -1.80 -5.14 8.34
C THR A 221 -1.76 -6.41 9.19
N LEU A 222 -0.58 -6.74 9.68
CA LEU A 222 -0.37 -7.80 10.65
C LEU A 222 -0.50 -7.27 12.09
N ALA A 223 -0.23 -5.99 12.31
CA ALA A 223 -0.35 -5.29 13.59
C ALA A 223 -1.69 -4.57 13.72
N ASP A 224 -2.20 -4.44 14.94
CA ASP A 224 -3.29 -3.52 15.23
C ASP A 224 -2.76 -2.09 15.24
N ILE A 225 -3.31 -1.26 14.33
CA ILE A 225 -2.87 0.13 14.16
C ILE A 225 -3.95 1.16 14.56
N VAL A 226 -5.23 0.79 14.50
CA VAL A 226 -6.34 1.73 14.69
C VAL A 226 -7.35 1.24 15.74
N GLY A 227 -7.16 0.04 16.29
CA GLY A 227 -8.14 -0.58 17.19
C GLY A 227 -9.40 -1.10 16.47
N GLY A 228 -9.29 -1.43 15.18
CA GLY A 228 -10.41 -1.91 14.35
C GLY A 228 -10.06 -3.14 13.53
N THR A 229 -11.05 -3.99 13.30
CA THR A 229 -10.89 -5.27 12.60
C THR A 229 -10.78 -5.13 11.08
N ASP A 230 -11.03 -3.94 10.52
CA ASP A 230 -11.04 -3.75 9.07
C ASP A 230 -9.64 -3.55 8.48
N TYR A 231 -8.67 -3.11 9.28
CA TYR A 231 -7.29 -2.89 8.85
C TYR A 231 -6.41 -4.11 9.08
N GLN A 232 -6.50 -4.72 10.27
CA GLN A 232 -5.73 -5.90 10.64
C GLN A 232 -6.42 -7.18 10.15
N ILE A 233 -5.65 -8.15 9.67
CA ILE A 233 -6.21 -9.49 9.39
C ILE A 233 -6.84 -10.10 10.66
N LYS A 234 -8.01 -10.72 10.52
CA LYS A 234 -8.80 -11.27 11.65
C LYS A 234 -8.03 -12.32 12.46
N ASN A 235 -7.18 -13.09 11.81
CA ASN A 235 -6.38 -14.15 12.42
C ASN A 235 -4.91 -13.77 12.66
N ALA A 236 -4.62 -12.47 12.84
CA ALA A 236 -3.28 -11.93 13.01
C ALA A 236 -2.44 -12.66 14.05
N LYS A 237 -3.01 -12.98 15.23
CA LYS A 237 -2.27 -13.67 16.31
C LYS A 237 -1.69 -15.01 15.88
N SER A 238 -2.43 -15.81 15.11
CA SER A 238 -1.94 -17.11 14.64
C SER A 238 -0.84 -16.94 13.59
N ILE A 239 -0.94 -15.94 12.72
CA ILE A 239 0.08 -15.62 11.72
C ILE A 239 1.33 -15.05 12.37
N GLN A 240 1.19 -14.13 13.33
CA GLN A 240 2.32 -13.62 14.13
C GLN A 240 3.08 -14.77 14.80
N GLN A 241 2.37 -15.69 15.45
CA GLN A 241 3.00 -16.84 16.10
C GLN A 241 3.76 -17.74 15.11
N MET A 242 3.20 -17.96 13.91
CA MET A 242 3.87 -18.70 12.85
C MET A 242 5.13 -17.96 12.37
N PHE A 243 5.04 -16.65 12.16
CA PHE A 243 6.18 -15.83 11.75
C PHE A 243 7.30 -15.81 12.78
N PHE A 244 6.98 -15.71 14.08
CA PHE A 244 7.98 -15.87 15.15
C PHE A 244 8.62 -17.26 15.13
N THR A 245 7.82 -18.32 14.95
CA THR A 245 8.32 -19.71 14.92
C THR A 245 9.34 -19.94 13.80
N TYR A 246 9.12 -19.34 12.63
CA TYR A 246 9.93 -19.56 11.44
C TYR A 246 10.88 -18.40 11.10
N GLY A 247 10.96 -17.37 11.93
CA GLY A 247 11.93 -16.27 11.78
C GLY A 247 11.64 -15.31 10.65
N VAL A 248 10.35 -15.05 10.32
CA VAL A 248 9.96 -13.96 9.41
C VAL A 248 10.17 -12.64 10.13
N ILE A 249 10.96 -11.73 9.54
CA ILE A 249 11.40 -10.49 10.21
C ILE A 249 10.57 -9.27 9.83
N ALA A 250 9.94 -9.26 8.66
CA ALA A 250 9.19 -8.13 8.16
C ALA A 250 7.97 -8.59 7.36
N ASN A 251 6.89 -7.81 7.46
CA ASN A 251 5.72 -7.87 6.61
C ASN A 251 5.55 -6.52 5.92
N LEU A 252 5.31 -6.52 4.61
CA LEU A 252 5.08 -5.32 3.80
C LEU A 252 3.60 -5.25 3.47
N CYS A 253 2.94 -4.14 3.78
CA CYS A 253 1.51 -3.99 3.57
C CYS A 253 1.11 -2.58 3.12
N GLY A 254 -0.15 -2.43 2.70
CA GLY A 254 -0.80 -1.19 2.31
C GLY A 254 -2.07 -0.92 3.13
N HIS A 255 -3.21 -0.78 2.46
CA HIS A 255 -4.57 -0.75 2.98
C HIS A 255 -4.93 0.44 3.89
N SER A 256 -4.05 0.80 4.83
CA SER A 256 -4.30 1.96 5.71
C SER A 256 -4.10 3.31 5.03
N HIS A 257 -3.50 3.31 3.84
CA HIS A 257 -3.06 4.46 3.06
C HIS A 257 -2.04 5.36 3.77
N ALA A 258 -1.77 5.14 5.06
CA ALA A 258 -0.81 5.92 5.85
C ALA A 258 0.54 5.22 5.92
N GLN A 259 1.62 5.98 5.97
CA GLN A 259 2.96 5.46 6.15
C GLN A 259 3.25 5.21 7.63
N TYR A 260 3.59 3.98 7.98
CA TYR A 260 3.98 3.66 9.35
C TYR A 260 4.77 2.35 9.46
N ILE A 261 5.57 2.22 10.51
CA ILE A 261 6.29 1.00 10.86
C ILE A 261 5.89 0.59 12.28
N LYS A 262 5.30 -0.59 12.42
CA LYS A 262 4.89 -1.13 13.71
C LYS A 262 5.75 -2.33 14.09
N GLU A 263 6.29 -2.29 15.30
CA GLU A 263 6.99 -3.42 15.89
C GLU A 263 6.01 -4.37 16.60
N ILE A 264 6.07 -5.65 16.26
CA ILE A 264 5.37 -6.74 16.95
C ILE A 264 6.45 -7.54 17.66
N LYS A 265 6.36 -7.60 19.00
CA LYS A 265 7.42 -8.21 19.84
C LYS A 265 6.93 -9.45 20.57
N GLN A 266 7.78 -10.48 20.57
CA GLN A 266 7.63 -11.67 21.41
C GLN A 266 9.02 -12.10 21.89
N ASP A 267 9.24 -12.11 23.19
CA ASP A 267 10.55 -12.35 23.81
C ASP A 267 11.65 -11.47 23.17
N ASP A 268 12.70 -12.07 22.63
CA ASP A 268 13.82 -11.36 21.99
C ASP A 268 13.65 -11.22 20.46
N GLN A 269 12.46 -11.54 19.92
CA GLN A 269 12.17 -11.46 18.51
C GLN A 269 11.28 -10.25 18.20
N THR A 270 11.47 -9.68 17.03
CA THR A 270 10.65 -8.58 16.51
C THR A 270 10.27 -8.86 15.06
N ILE A 271 9.00 -8.69 14.74
CA ILE A 271 8.49 -8.61 13.37
C ILE A 271 8.17 -7.14 13.11
N TYR A 272 8.63 -6.60 12.01
CA TYR A 272 8.31 -5.24 11.57
C TYR A 272 7.17 -5.29 10.57
N ASP A 273 6.02 -4.72 10.92
CA ASP A 273 4.89 -4.53 10.01
C ASP A 273 5.02 -3.16 9.37
N ILE A 274 5.36 -3.12 8.07
CA ILE A 274 5.74 -1.93 7.34
C ILE A 274 4.58 -1.55 6.42
N MET A 275 3.81 -0.56 6.83
CA MET A 275 2.72 0.00 6.05
C MET A 275 3.27 1.07 5.11
N THR A 276 3.11 0.82 3.82
CA THR A 276 3.47 1.78 2.78
C THR A 276 2.25 2.61 2.44
N SER A 277 2.40 3.94 2.45
CA SER A 277 1.32 4.87 2.10
C SER A 277 0.80 4.63 0.68
N ALA A 278 -0.47 4.97 0.44
CA ALA A 278 -1.05 4.89 -0.90
C ALA A 278 -0.34 5.82 -1.88
N LEU A 279 0.09 5.28 -3.02
CA LEU A 279 0.79 6.07 -4.04
C LEU A 279 -0.08 7.22 -4.57
N ILE A 280 -1.41 7.02 -4.61
CA ILE A 280 -2.38 7.98 -5.14
C ILE A 280 -2.78 9.08 -4.15
N ILE A 281 -2.29 9.02 -2.91
CA ILE A 281 -2.55 10.02 -1.86
C ILE A 281 -1.28 10.83 -1.59
N TYR A 282 -1.42 12.09 -1.15
CA TYR A 282 -0.30 12.85 -0.60
C TYR A 282 0.38 12.04 0.53
N SER A 283 1.66 11.84 0.57
CA SER A 283 2.77 12.55 -0.08
C SER A 283 3.26 11.89 -1.39
N HIS A 284 2.48 10.97 -2.01
CA HIS A 284 2.86 10.26 -3.24
C HIS A 284 4.26 9.62 -3.10
N GLN A 285 4.42 8.85 -2.03
CA GLN A 285 5.67 8.19 -1.70
C GLN A 285 5.50 6.68 -1.76
N PHE A 286 6.62 5.99 -1.81
CA PHE A 286 6.70 4.52 -1.83
C PHE A 286 7.91 4.06 -1.02
N GLY A 287 7.94 2.77 -0.64
CA GLY A 287 9.05 2.20 0.11
C GLY A 287 10.20 1.76 -0.79
N GLU A 288 11.44 1.95 -0.36
CA GLU A 288 12.62 1.30 -0.93
C GLU A 288 13.24 0.38 0.13
N ILE A 289 13.28 -0.91 -0.15
CA ILE A 289 14.02 -1.88 0.64
C ILE A 289 15.37 -2.11 -0.02
N ARG A 290 16.42 -2.11 0.81
CA ARG A 290 17.73 -2.62 0.46
C ARG A 290 18.06 -3.80 1.36
N TRP A 291 18.36 -4.93 0.73
CA TRP A 291 18.71 -6.14 1.44
C TRP A 291 20.17 -6.49 1.16
N ASP A 292 20.99 -6.46 2.23
CA ASP A 292 22.38 -6.94 2.23
C ASP A 292 22.41 -8.23 3.07
N PRO A 293 22.62 -9.40 2.44
CA PRO A 293 22.49 -10.69 3.11
C PRO A 293 23.42 -10.90 4.28
N ASP A 294 24.52 -10.16 4.34
CA ASP A 294 25.56 -10.32 5.36
C ASP A 294 25.49 -9.26 6.46
N LYS A 295 24.61 -8.27 6.32
CA LYS A 295 24.53 -7.15 7.26
C LYS A 295 23.13 -6.88 7.77
N GLN A 296 22.20 -6.49 6.88
CA GLN A 296 20.93 -5.90 7.28
C GLN A 296 19.93 -5.77 6.14
N LEU A 297 18.67 -5.59 6.53
CA LEU A 297 17.63 -5.00 5.68
C LEU A 297 17.45 -3.54 6.09
N THR A 298 17.40 -2.62 5.13
CA THR A 298 16.95 -1.25 5.36
C THR A 298 15.66 -0.98 4.62
N TYR A 299 14.81 -0.13 5.19
CA TYR A 299 13.64 0.43 4.55
C TYR A 299 13.72 1.96 4.64
N ASP A 300 13.52 2.63 3.51
CA ASP A 300 13.43 4.08 3.42
C ASP A 300 12.25 4.45 2.51
N THR A 301 11.55 5.54 2.80
CA THR A 301 10.56 6.07 1.86
C THR A 301 11.21 6.94 0.79
N LYS A 302 10.63 6.89 -0.40
CA LYS A 302 11.00 7.73 -1.55
C LYS A 302 9.78 8.45 -2.08
N LYS A 303 9.94 9.68 -2.54
CA LYS A 303 8.89 10.42 -3.21
C LYS A 303 8.84 10.12 -4.70
N LEU A 304 7.64 10.19 -5.27
CA LEU A 304 7.42 10.16 -6.70
C LEU A 304 8.01 11.43 -7.35
N ASP A 305 8.86 11.27 -8.37
CA ASP A 305 9.44 12.39 -9.12
C ASP A 305 8.52 12.83 -10.28
N MET A 306 7.36 13.39 -9.92
CA MET A 306 6.42 13.95 -10.88
C MET A 306 7.04 15.13 -11.66
N ALA A 307 7.89 15.91 -11.04
CA ALA A 307 8.50 17.07 -11.67
C ALA A 307 9.35 16.69 -12.90
N SER A 308 10.17 15.66 -12.79
CA SER A 308 10.95 15.11 -13.91
C SER A 308 10.06 14.56 -15.02
N TYR A 309 8.98 13.84 -14.64
CA TYR A 309 8.01 13.30 -15.59
C TYR A 309 7.30 14.41 -16.38
N VAL A 310 6.77 15.43 -15.69
CA VAL A 310 6.11 16.61 -16.29
C VAL A 310 7.04 17.36 -17.23
N LYS A 311 8.27 17.61 -16.81
CA LYS A 311 9.29 18.29 -17.61
C LYS A 311 9.65 17.49 -18.88
N LYS A 312 9.89 16.19 -18.75
CA LYS A 312 10.27 15.28 -19.86
C LYS A 312 9.15 15.23 -20.92
N ASN A 313 7.90 15.12 -20.48
CA ASN A 313 6.75 14.97 -21.36
C ASN A 313 6.14 16.33 -21.76
N ARG A 314 6.68 17.45 -21.29
CA ARG A 314 6.21 18.82 -21.59
C ARG A 314 4.73 19.04 -21.25
N ILE A 315 4.27 18.46 -20.16
CA ILE A 315 2.89 18.54 -19.68
C ILE A 315 2.60 20.00 -19.28
N LYS A 316 1.43 20.50 -19.68
CA LYS A 316 1.02 21.91 -19.46
C LYS A 316 -0.05 22.07 -18.38
N ASP A 317 -0.52 20.96 -17.81
CA ASP A 317 -1.49 20.99 -16.74
C ASP A 317 -0.93 21.76 -15.53
N PRO A 318 -1.60 22.82 -15.03
CA PRO A 318 -1.08 23.63 -13.93
C PRO A 318 -0.96 22.86 -12.61
N PHE A 319 -1.86 21.90 -12.35
CA PHE A 319 -1.82 21.06 -11.15
C PHE A 319 -0.56 20.21 -11.14
N LEU A 320 -0.25 19.55 -12.27
CA LEU A 320 0.91 18.69 -12.43
C LEU A 320 2.22 19.49 -12.47
N GLN A 321 2.21 20.74 -12.95
CA GLN A 321 3.39 21.61 -12.96
C GLN A 321 3.84 22.02 -11.55
N ASP A 322 2.91 22.13 -10.61
CA ASP A 322 3.17 22.40 -9.18
C ASP A 322 2.63 21.25 -8.30
N PHE A 323 2.92 20.03 -8.72
CA PHE A 323 2.31 18.81 -8.19
C PHE A 323 2.40 18.71 -6.66
N GLU A 324 3.58 18.93 -6.09
CA GLU A 324 3.79 18.82 -4.63
C GLU A 324 2.85 19.71 -3.84
N ASN A 325 2.75 21.00 -4.22
CA ASN A 325 1.87 21.95 -3.53
C ASN A 325 0.40 21.69 -3.85
N SER A 326 0.08 21.46 -5.12
CA SER A 326 -1.30 21.20 -5.56
C SER A 326 -1.89 19.96 -4.88
N ALA A 327 -1.13 18.86 -4.84
CA ALA A 327 -1.54 17.63 -4.20
C ALA A 327 -1.65 17.77 -2.67
N ARG A 328 -0.74 18.53 -2.04
CA ARG A 328 -0.79 18.84 -0.62
C ARG A 328 -2.07 19.58 -0.24
N GLU A 329 -2.41 20.66 -0.95
CA GLU A 329 -3.60 21.45 -0.66
C GLU A 329 -4.88 20.66 -0.99
N TYR A 330 -4.90 19.92 -2.09
CA TYR A 330 -6.00 19.02 -2.43
C TYR A 330 -6.25 17.99 -1.31
N PHE A 331 -5.22 17.27 -0.88
CA PHE A 331 -5.35 16.27 0.17
C PHE A 331 -5.83 16.89 1.49
N LYS A 332 -5.29 18.04 1.88
CA LYS A 332 -5.69 18.76 3.09
C LYS A 332 -7.17 19.14 3.06
N GLU A 333 -7.67 19.65 1.93
CA GLU A 333 -9.07 19.99 1.75
C GLU A 333 -9.97 18.74 1.82
N TYR A 334 -9.68 17.73 0.99
CA TYR A 334 -10.58 16.58 0.83
C TYR A 334 -10.54 15.62 2.03
N SER A 335 -9.39 15.41 2.66
CA SER A 335 -9.29 14.59 3.86
C SER A 335 -10.05 15.15 5.06
N THR A 336 -10.37 16.45 5.03
CA THR A 336 -11.11 17.14 6.10
C THR A 336 -12.54 17.50 5.74
N LYS A 337 -12.96 17.32 4.49
CA LYS A 337 -14.26 17.76 3.96
C LYS A 337 -15.49 17.30 4.77
N ARG A 338 -15.41 16.13 5.38
CA ARG A 338 -16.51 15.56 6.19
C ARG A 338 -16.43 15.90 7.67
N LEU A 339 -15.39 16.59 8.12
CA LEU A 339 -15.16 16.82 9.55
C LEU A 339 -16.13 17.83 10.17
N GLY A 340 -16.74 18.72 9.38
CA GLY A 340 -17.74 19.68 9.87
C GLY A 340 -18.88 18.99 10.64
N SER A 341 -19.28 17.80 10.24
CA SER A 341 -20.31 17.03 10.93
C SER A 341 -19.89 16.53 12.32
N TRP A 342 -18.59 16.43 12.60
CA TRP A 342 -18.08 15.98 13.92
C TRP A 342 -18.33 16.99 15.04
N PHE A 343 -18.52 18.27 14.67
CA PHE A 343 -18.71 19.37 15.59
C PHE A 343 -20.14 19.94 15.54
N ALA A 344 -21.02 19.34 14.70
CA ALA A 344 -22.38 19.89 14.46
C ALA A 344 -23.27 19.95 15.71
N ASP A 345 -23.05 19.03 16.67
CA ASP A 345 -23.85 18.92 17.90
C ASP A 345 -23.17 19.55 19.13
N GLY A 346 -22.09 20.32 18.93
CA GLY A 346 -21.30 20.91 20.03
C GLY A 346 -21.52 22.42 20.20
N ASP A 347 -21.13 22.95 21.36
CA ASP A 347 -21.19 24.38 21.72
C ASP A 347 -20.03 25.22 21.13
N LEU A 348 -19.24 24.66 20.17
CA LEU A 348 -18.12 25.35 19.58
C LEU A 348 -18.60 26.37 18.52
N ASP A 349 -18.06 27.59 18.59
CA ASP A 349 -18.31 28.57 17.55
C ASP A 349 -17.66 28.19 16.21
N GLU A 350 -18.15 28.73 15.11
CA GLU A 350 -17.73 28.41 13.74
C GLU A 350 -16.23 28.67 13.51
N ALA A 351 -15.67 29.71 14.13
CA ALA A 351 -14.25 30.03 13.96
C ALA A 351 -13.35 28.97 14.61
N THR A 352 -13.72 28.52 15.80
CA THR A 352 -13.04 27.45 16.52
C THR A 352 -13.14 26.11 15.75
N GLN A 353 -14.33 25.77 15.24
CA GLN A 353 -14.49 24.57 14.41
C GLN A 353 -13.57 24.59 13.19
N LYS A 354 -13.48 25.71 12.48
CA LYS A 354 -12.57 25.87 11.33
C LYS A 354 -11.11 25.70 11.71
N GLN A 355 -10.69 26.21 12.88
CA GLN A 355 -9.31 26.02 13.36
C GLN A 355 -8.99 24.55 13.66
N LEU A 356 -9.92 23.82 14.29
CA LEU A 356 -9.75 22.38 14.59
C LEU A 356 -9.71 21.54 13.30
N ILE A 357 -10.57 21.86 12.33
CA ILE A 357 -10.56 21.20 11.01
C ILE A 357 -9.24 21.46 10.28
N ALA A 358 -8.75 22.69 10.30
CA ALA A 358 -7.47 23.05 9.69
C ALA A 358 -6.29 22.33 10.35
N LEU A 359 -6.29 22.22 11.69
CA LEU A 359 -5.29 21.48 12.44
C LEU A 359 -5.33 19.98 12.10
N LYS A 360 -6.53 19.39 11.96
CA LYS A 360 -6.69 18.00 11.52
C LYS A 360 -6.18 17.79 10.09
N GLY A 361 -6.36 18.75 9.21
CA GLY A 361 -5.79 18.71 7.87
C GLY A 361 -4.25 18.71 7.89
N GLU A 362 -3.63 19.50 8.76
CA GLU A 362 -2.19 19.43 8.98
C GLU A 362 -1.77 18.06 9.57
N GLU A 363 -2.45 17.57 10.61
CA GLU A 363 -2.17 16.24 11.18
C GLU A 363 -2.20 15.15 10.11
N ASN A 364 -3.22 15.15 9.24
CA ASN A 364 -3.34 14.16 8.16
C ASN A 364 -2.13 14.18 7.21
N LEU A 365 -1.57 15.36 6.89
CA LEU A 365 -0.36 15.44 6.08
C LEU A 365 0.82 14.71 6.71
N TYR A 366 1.00 14.86 8.02
CA TYR A 366 2.08 14.20 8.76
C TYR A 366 1.81 12.71 8.96
N LEU A 367 0.56 12.32 9.23
CA LEU A 367 0.16 10.93 9.40
C LEU A 367 0.40 10.13 8.12
N PHE A 368 -0.15 10.59 6.99
CA PHE A 368 -0.06 9.86 5.74
C PHE A 368 1.36 9.85 5.15
N SER A 369 2.19 10.82 5.52
CA SER A 369 3.61 10.83 5.15
C SER A 369 4.55 10.16 6.16
N GLY A 370 4.05 9.56 7.24
CA GLY A 370 4.86 8.87 8.26
C GLY A 370 5.69 9.77 9.16
N ARG A 371 5.35 11.07 9.24
CA ARG A 371 6.14 12.09 9.96
C ARG A 371 5.46 12.63 11.21
N MET A 372 4.65 11.81 11.89
CA MET A 372 3.91 12.24 13.09
C MET A 372 4.76 12.93 14.17
N PRO A 373 6.02 12.53 14.44
CA PRO A 373 6.86 13.28 15.40
C PRO A 373 7.05 14.76 15.04
N GLU A 374 7.03 15.10 13.75
CA GLU A 374 7.15 16.49 13.29
C GLU A 374 5.86 17.30 13.46
N PHE A 375 4.72 16.65 13.66
CA PHE A 375 3.45 17.32 13.94
C PHE A 375 3.35 17.83 15.37
N ILE A 376 4.07 17.25 16.33
CA ILE A 376 3.99 17.62 17.75
C ILE A 376 4.28 19.11 17.97
N PRO A 377 5.36 19.70 17.44
CA PRO A 377 5.58 21.14 17.53
C PRO A 377 4.45 21.99 16.90
N VAL A 378 3.88 21.53 15.76
CA VAL A 378 2.77 22.22 15.10
C VAL A 378 1.52 22.26 15.98
N LEU A 379 1.23 21.14 16.65
CA LEU A 379 0.12 21.04 17.61
C LEU A 379 0.34 21.99 18.80
N GLU A 380 1.53 22.01 19.38
CA GLU A 380 1.88 22.88 20.52
C GLU A 380 1.79 24.37 20.13
N GLU A 381 2.32 24.75 18.98
CA GLU A 381 2.27 26.12 18.46
C GLU A 381 0.86 26.57 18.03
N SER A 382 -0.06 25.64 17.77
CA SER A 382 -1.44 25.95 17.38
C SER A 382 -2.23 26.69 18.48
N GLY A 383 -1.85 26.51 19.74
CA GLY A 383 -2.58 27.00 20.91
C GLY A 383 -3.93 26.33 21.16
N LEU A 384 -4.24 25.23 20.43
CA LEU A 384 -5.52 24.51 20.53
C LEU A 384 -5.50 23.32 21.48
N LEU A 385 -4.35 22.94 22.01
CA LEU A 385 -4.20 21.72 22.81
C LEU A 385 -5.09 21.73 24.06
N GLU A 386 -5.08 22.83 24.84
CA GLU A 386 -5.91 22.96 26.05
C GLU A 386 -7.40 22.91 25.72
N LEU A 387 -7.81 23.47 24.59
CA LEU A 387 -9.19 23.38 24.11
C LEU A 387 -9.58 21.95 23.75
N ILE A 388 -8.71 21.24 23.01
CA ILE A 388 -8.95 19.85 22.60
C ILE A 388 -9.09 18.96 23.83
N GLU A 389 -8.27 19.12 24.85
CA GLU A 389 -8.34 18.35 26.09
C GLU A 389 -9.65 18.55 26.87
N GLN A 390 -10.41 19.62 26.60
CA GLN A 390 -11.73 19.88 27.20
C GLN A 390 -12.89 19.34 26.37
N LEU A 391 -12.63 18.87 25.14
CA LEU A 391 -13.66 18.28 24.28
C LEU A 391 -14.09 16.89 24.79
N PRO A 392 -15.25 16.37 24.35
CA PRO A 392 -15.63 14.98 24.58
C PRO A 392 -14.54 14.01 24.13
N GLU A 393 -14.37 12.91 24.87
CA GLU A 393 -13.31 11.90 24.62
C GLU A 393 -13.27 11.40 23.17
N GLU A 394 -14.43 11.21 22.55
CA GLU A 394 -14.51 10.81 21.14
C GLU A 394 -13.90 11.86 20.20
N GLN A 395 -14.13 13.16 20.47
CA GLN A 395 -13.56 14.24 19.65
C GLN A 395 -12.05 14.39 19.92
N GLN A 396 -11.61 14.23 21.18
CA GLN A 396 -10.18 14.18 21.50
C GLN A 396 -9.49 13.04 20.75
N GLU A 397 -10.05 11.83 20.76
CA GLU A 397 -9.48 10.67 20.08
C GLU A 397 -9.39 10.89 18.56
N ARG A 398 -10.40 11.51 17.97
CA ARG A 398 -10.39 11.86 16.54
C ARG A 398 -9.33 12.90 16.17
N LEU A 399 -9.04 13.85 17.07
CA LEU A 399 -8.07 14.93 16.84
C LEU A 399 -6.63 14.59 17.27
N LEU A 400 -6.45 13.78 18.30
CA LEU A 400 -5.14 13.49 18.88
C LEU A 400 -4.77 12.00 18.88
N GLY A 401 -5.71 11.13 18.50
CA GLY A 401 -5.48 9.69 18.59
C GLY A 401 -4.31 9.22 17.72
N ALA A 402 -4.10 9.83 16.56
CA ALA A 402 -2.98 9.49 15.70
C ALA A 402 -1.63 9.85 16.34
N VAL A 403 -1.52 10.98 17.06
CA VAL A 403 -0.30 11.38 17.78
C VAL A 403 0.13 10.29 18.76
N LYS A 404 -0.84 9.67 19.46
CA LYS A 404 -0.56 8.61 20.43
C LYS A 404 -0.23 7.27 19.76
N ARG A 405 -0.90 6.96 18.67
CA ARG A 405 -0.75 5.68 17.95
C ARG A 405 0.50 5.59 17.10
N TYR A 406 0.98 6.72 16.59
CA TYR A 406 2.09 6.81 15.63
C TYR A 406 3.23 7.71 16.16
N PRO A 407 3.83 7.38 17.32
CA PRO A 407 4.79 8.26 18.00
C PRO A 407 6.17 8.28 17.33
N ASN A 408 6.43 7.41 16.35
CA ASN A 408 7.74 7.23 15.74
C ASN A 408 7.75 7.72 14.29
N ASP A 409 8.94 7.96 13.75
CA ASP A 409 9.14 8.14 12.31
C ASP A 409 8.80 6.84 11.58
N GLY A 410 7.90 6.92 10.60
CA GLY A 410 7.46 5.80 9.78
C GLY A 410 8.28 5.61 8.51
N ASN A 411 9.34 6.39 8.27
CA ASN A 411 10.02 6.51 6.99
C ASN A 411 11.35 5.79 6.91
N HIS A 412 11.92 5.40 8.04
CA HIS A 412 13.24 4.78 8.09
C HIS A 412 13.28 3.59 9.05
N LEU A 413 13.89 2.49 8.61
CA LEU A 413 14.11 1.31 9.45
C LEU A 413 15.41 0.61 9.05
N VAL A 414 16.15 0.15 10.05
CA VAL A 414 17.30 -0.75 9.89
C VAL A 414 17.07 -2.01 10.71
N ILE A 415 17.06 -3.16 10.06
CA ILE A 415 16.97 -4.48 10.70
C ILE A 415 18.32 -5.18 10.53
N PRO A 416 19.18 -5.16 11.54
CA PRO A 416 20.46 -5.85 11.48
C PRO A 416 20.23 -7.36 11.53
N PHE A 417 20.92 -8.11 10.68
CA PHE A 417 20.93 -9.57 10.77
C PHE A 417 21.89 -9.98 11.87
N LYS A 418 21.46 -10.88 12.76
CA LYS A 418 22.38 -11.49 13.72
C LYS A 418 23.42 -12.24 12.91
N ASN A 419 24.67 -11.78 12.88
CA ASN A 419 25.76 -12.53 12.27
C ASN A 419 25.70 -13.94 12.86
N GLY A 420 25.49 -14.93 11.97
CA GLY A 420 25.64 -16.32 12.37
C GLY A 420 27.04 -16.51 12.90
N VAL A 421 27.12 -17.16 14.08
CA VAL A 421 28.32 -17.63 14.77
C VAL A 421 28.79 -16.74 15.91
N ASP A 422 28.21 -16.96 17.08
CA ASP A 422 29.06 -17.39 18.19
C ASP A 422 28.60 -18.81 18.56
N ASN A 423 29.35 -19.79 18.14
CA ASN A 423 29.34 -21.17 18.61
C ASN A 423 29.92 -21.28 20.00
#